data_2c8d71bffe114d6a491287a86874a6f5
#
_entry.id   2c8d71bffe114d6a491287a86874a6f5
#
_cell.length_a   1.000
_cell.length_b   1.000
_cell.length_c   1.000
_cell.angle_alpha   90.00
_cell.angle_beta   90.00
_cell.angle_gamma   90.00
#
_symmetry.space_group_name_H-M   'P 1'
#
loop_
_entity.id
_entity.type
_entity.pdbx_description
1 polymer ?
#
loop_
_entity_poly.entity_id
_entity_poly.type
_entity_poly.pdbx_seq_one_letter_code
_entity_poly.pdbx_strand_id
1 'polypeptide(L)'
;MNDTQPDTAAKAPTTGNASRYLFLLILGLVLGVIATVMALRAIEARKTIDDRLPDAVMHVQQWHLDKLQASLKQNRCAATDTLPHLRTLREMANDLEPAFPDLRDDERFVQSASKLRATLDTALANPPLNCAGVEAVAKDIGNACKACHQDFRG
;
A
#
# COMPACT_ATOMS: atom_id res chain seq x y z
N MET A 1 -48.16 75.70 0.71
CA MET A 1 -46.84 75.14 0.38
C MET A 1 -46.78 73.74 0.94
N ASN A 2 -47.03 72.79 0.10
CA ASN A 2 -47.09 71.34 0.43
C ASN A 2 -45.79 70.67 -0.02
N ASP A 3 -44.93 70.30 0.93
CA ASP A 3 -43.76 69.52 0.64
C ASP A 3 -44.12 68.04 0.73
N THR A 4 -44.20 67.41 -0.43
CA THR A 4 -44.42 65.98 -0.56
C THR A 4 -43.07 65.28 -0.57
N GLN A 5 -42.76 64.65 0.53
CA GLN A 5 -41.54 63.82 0.70
C GLN A 5 -41.74 62.49 -0.01
N PRO A 6 -40.85 62.04 -0.88
CA PRO A 6 -40.99 60.74 -1.52
C PRO A 6 -40.56 59.63 -0.55
N ASP A 7 -41.45 58.68 -0.32
CA ASP A 7 -41.23 57.42 0.38
C ASP A 7 -40.19 56.59 -0.37
N THR A 8 -38.98 56.46 0.18
CA THR A 8 -38.00 55.49 -0.22
C THR A 8 -38.40 54.16 0.39
N ALA A 9 -39.19 53.38 -0.34
CA ALA A 9 -39.46 51.99 -0.03
C ALA A 9 -38.15 51.21 -0.09
N ALA A 10 -37.65 50.80 1.07
CA ALA A 10 -36.52 49.89 1.20
C ALA A 10 -36.86 48.55 0.54
N LYS A 11 -36.20 48.25 -0.59
CA LYS A 11 -36.32 46.99 -1.30
C LYS A 11 -35.78 45.88 -0.39
N ALA A 12 -36.68 45.02 0.10
CA ALA A 12 -36.30 43.82 0.89
C ALA A 12 -35.28 42.98 0.11
N PRO A 13 -34.25 42.46 0.77
CA PRO A 13 -33.26 41.59 0.11
C PRO A 13 -33.98 40.35 -0.41
N THR A 14 -34.04 40.18 -1.71
CA THR A 14 -34.45 38.95 -2.34
C THR A 14 -33.41 37.92 -1.98
N THR A 15 -33.71 37.03 -1.03
CA THR A 15 -32.90 35.82 -0.75
C THR A 15 -32.91 35.00 -2.03
N GLY A 16 -31.90 35.23 -2.84
CA GLY A 16 -31.81 34.67 -4.18
C GLY A 16 -31.82 33.15 -4.15
N ASN A 17 -32.44 32.57 -5.15
CA ASN A 17 -32.45 31.11 -5.41
C ASN A 17 -31.05 30.47 -5.38
N ALA A 18 -29.96 31.26 -5.52
CA ALA A 18 -28.57 30.87 -5.41
C ALA A 18 -28.24 30.13 -4.09
N SER A 19 -28.78 30.59 -2.94
CA SER A 19 -28.58 29.93 -1.65
C SER A 19 -29.22 28.53 -1.61
N ARG A 20 -30.38 28.35 -2.23
CA ARG A 20 -31.05 27.04 -2.31
C ARG A 20 -30.28 26.07 -3.22
N TYR A 21 -29.77 26.54 -4.35
CA TYR A 21 -28.94 25.71 -5.25
C TYR A 21 -27.64 25.35 -4.60
N LEU A 22 -26.98 26.26 -3.89
CA LEU A 22 -25.77 25.97 -3.14
C LEU A 22 -26.00 24.89 -2.04
N PHE A 23 -27.12 25.04 -1.30
CA PHE A 23 -27.47 24.02 -0.30
C PHE A 23 -27.74 22.66 -0.93
N LEU A 24 -28.48 22.58 -2.02
CA LEU A 24 -28.76 21.33 -2.74
C LEU A 24 -27.46 20.71 -3.30
N LEU A 25 -26.55 21.54 -3.80
CA LEU A 25 -25.25 21.09 -4.30
C LEU A 25 -24.41 20.49 -3.18
N ILE A 26 -24.31 21.18 -2.04
CA ILE A 26 -23.56 20.67 -0.88
C ILE A 26 -24.21 19.39 -0.35
N LEU A 27 -25.53 19.36 -0.23
CA LEU A 27 -26.25 18.16 0.21
C LEU A 27 -26.01 16.99 -0.73
N GLY A 28 -26.11 17.21 -2.05
CA GLY A 28 -25.82 16.19 -3.06
C GLY A 28 -24.38 15.69 -3.01
N LEU A 29 -23.42 16.60 -2.80
CA LEU A 29 -22.00 16.24 -2.64
C LEU A 29 -21.79 15.35 -1.39
N VAL A 30 -22.35 15.75 -0.25
CA VAL A 30 -22.24 15.00 1.01
C VAL A 30 -22.86 13.61 0.86
N LEU A 31 -24.08 13.52 0.33
CA LEU A 31 -24.76 12.25 0.11
C LEU A 31 -23.99 11.36 -0.91
N GLY A 32 -23.45 11.97 -1.96
CA GLY A 32 -22.62 11.28 -2.94
C GLY A 32 -21.35 10.69 -2.32
N VAL A 33 -20.65 11.46 -1.50
CA VAL A 33 -19.45 10.97 -0.77
C VAL A 33 -19.82 9.84 0.18
N ILE A 34 -20.90 9.98 0.96
CA ILE A 34 -21.36 8.92 1.87
C ILE A 34 -21.70 7.63 1.10
N ALA A 35 -22.49 7.76 0.02
CA ALA A 35 -22.86 6.62 -0.81
C ALA A 35 -21.62 5.92 -1.42
N THR A 36 -20.65 6.69 -1.92
CA THR A 36 -19.40 6.16 -2.47
C THR A 36 -18.60 5.42 -1.40
N VAL A 37 -18.44 6.00 -0.21
CA VAL A 37 -17.71 5.36 0.90
C VAL A 37 -18.41 4.07 1.34
N MET A 38 -19.74 4.07 1.43
CA MET A 38 -20.50 2.87 1.78
C MET A 38 -20.36 1.78 0.70
N ALA A 39 -20.42 2.14 -0.57
CA ALA A 39 -20.23 1.20 -1.68
C ALA A 39 -18.83 0.59 -1.66
N LEU A 40 -17.78 1.40 -1.49
CA LEU A 40 -16.40 0.93 -1.38
C LEU A 40 -16.21 -0.01 -0.18
N ARG A 41 -16.77 0.34 0.99
CA ARG A 41 -16.74 -0.54 2.18
C ARG A 41 -17.49 -1.86 1.95
N ALA A 42 -18.62 -1.83 1.25
CA ALA A 42 -19.36 -3.04 0.95
C ALA A 42 -18.60 -3.96 -0.01
N ILE A 43 -17.87 -3.42 -1.00
CA ILE A 43 -17.00 -4.17 -1.88
C ILE A 43 -15.83 -4.77 -1.09
N GLU A 44 -15.17 -3.96 -0.26
CA GLU A 44 -14.04 -4.41 0.56
C GLU A 44 -14.44 -5.49 1.58
N ALA A 45 -15.64 -5.40 2.16
CA ALA A 45 -16.17 -6.39 3.10
C ALA A 45 -16.47 -7.76 2.45
N ARG A 46 -16.56 -7.82 1.10
CA ARG A 46 -16.73 -9.08 0.37
C ARG A 46 -15.44 -9.82 0.10
N LYS A 47 -14.30 -9.14 0.23
CA LYS A 47 -12.99 -9.76 0.04
C LYS A 47 -12.73 -10.79 1.13
N THR A 48 -12.37 -11.98 0.71
CA THR A 48 -11.93 -13.07 1.60
C THR A 48 -10.51 -12.85 2.09
N ILE A 49 -10.03 -13.72 2.96
CA ILE A 49 -8.61 -13.72 3.38
C ILE A 49 -7.72 -14.03 2.17
N ASP A 50 -8.14 -14.97 1.33
CA ASP A 50 -7.37 -15.37 0.14
C ASP A 50 -7.25 -14.22 -0.87
N ASP A 51 -8.29 -13.39 -1.05
CA ASP A 51 -8.22 -12.20 -1.90
C ASP A 51 -7.24 -11.12 -1.39
N ARG A 52 -6.93 -11.15 -0.10
CA ARG A 52 -6.01 -10.19 0.54
C ARG A 52 -4.60 -10.74 0.75
N LEU A 53 -4.45 -12.05 0.62
CA LEU A 53 -3.18 -12.72 0.90
C LEU A 53 -2.03 -12.23 0.01
N PRO A 54 -2.21 -12.01 -1.32
CA PRO A 54 -1.16 -11.48 -2.18
C PRO A 54 -0.58 -10.16 -1.67
N ASP A 55 -1.47 -9.20 -1.40
CA ASP A 55 -1.08 -7.88 -0.90
C ASP A 55 -0.40 -7.99 0.48
N ALA A 56 -0.93 -8.82 1.37
CA ALA A 56 -0.37 -9.01 2.70
C ALA A 56 1.04 -9.59 2.65
N VAL A 57 1.26 -10.63 1.85
CA VAL A 57 2.57 -11.25 1.65
C VAL A 57 3.59 -10.24 1.12
N MET A 58 3.22 -9.49 0.07
CA MET A 58 4.10 -8.47 -0.51
C MET A 58 4.42 -7.33 0.47
N HIS A 59 3.43 -6.84 1.21
CA HIS A 59 3.65 -5.77 2.19
C HIS A 59 4.53 -6.21 3.36
N VAL A 60 4.35 -7.43 3.87
CA VAL A 60 5.19 -7.95 4.96
C VAL A 60 6.62 -8.16 4.47
N GLN A 61 6.83 -8.74 3.28
CA GLN A 61 8.16 -8.89 2.70
C GLN A 61 8.85 -7.52 2.51
N GLN A 62 8.14 -6.54 1.94
CA GLN A 62 8.67 -5.19 1.77
C GLN A 62 9.06 -4.57 3.13
N TRP A 63 8.19 -4.69 4.14
CA TRP A 63 8.48 -4.16 5.48
C TRP A 63 9.76 -4.76 6.07
N HIS A 64 9.99 -6.08 5.93
CA HIS A 64 11.21 -6.70 6.44
C HIS A 64 12.46 -6.29 5.67
N LEU A 65 12.37 -6.11 4.35
CA LEU A 65 13.47 -5.58 3.54
C LEU A 65 13.80 -4.13 3.93
N ASP A 66 12.78 -3.29 4.16
CA ASP A 66 12.96 -1.91 4.63
C ASP A 66 13.63 -1.87 6.01
N LYS A 67 13.34 -2.84 6.89
CA LYS A 67 14.02 -2.95 8.19
C LYS A 67 15.50 -3.30 8.05
N LEU A 68 15.89 -4.17 7.13
CA LEU A 68 17.30 -4.42 6.82
C LEU A 68 18.00 -3.14 6.33
N GLN A 69 17.36 -2.38 5.44
CA GLN A 69 17.87 -1.10 4.96
C GLN A 69 17.94 -0.04 6.08
N ALA A 70 16.98 -0.01 6.99
CA ALA A 70 16.99 0.89 8.14
C ALA A 70 18.12 0.53 9.11
N SER A 71 18.40 -0.77 9.32
CA SER A 71 19.54 -1.22 10.12
C SER A 71 20.89 -0.73 9.55
N LEU A 72 21.04 -0.78 8.22
CA LEU A 72 22.20 -0.21 7.53
C LEU A 72 22.35 1.29 7.81
N LYS A 73 21.28 2.08 7.64
CA LYS A 73 21.30 3.54 7.89
C LYS A 73 21.62 3.89 9.33
N GLN A 74 21.30 3.01 10.28
CA GLN A 74 21.53 3.18 11.70
C GLN A 74 22.84 2.54 12.18
N ASN A 75 23.62 1.95 11.27
CA ASN A 75 24.85 1.20 11.57
C ASN A 75 24.63 0.04 12.58
N ARG A 76 23.43 -0.58 12.55
CA ARG A 76 23.01 -1.71 13.39
C ARG A 76 22.94 -2.99 12.56
N CYS A 77 24.08 -3.60 12.35
CA CYS A 77 24.23 -4.74 11.45
C CYS A 77 24.60 -6.04 12.20
N ALA A 78 24.35 -6.09 13.50
CA ALA A 78 24.55 -7.32 14.27
C ALA A 78 23.55 -8.41 13.82
N ALA A 79 23.92 -9.66 14.00
CA ALA A 79 23.06 -10.80 13.67
C ALA A 79 21.70 -10.74 14.40
N THR A 80 21.66 -10.22 15.62
CA THR A 80 20.44 -10.00 16.42
C THR A 80 19.48 -9.00 15.77
N ASP A 81 20.01 -8.03 15.02
CA ASP A 81 19.20 -7.02 14.33
C ASP A 81 18.71 -7.51 12.95
N THR A 82 19.46 -8.38 12.29
CA THR A 82 19.22 -8.71 10.88
C THR A 82 18.60 -10.10 10.66
N LEU A 83 19.01 -11.12 11.43
CA LEU A 83 18.51 -12.48 11.28
C LEU A 83 17.00 -12.64 11.41
N PRO A 84 16.30 -11.96 12.34
CA PRO A 84 14.85 -12.08 12.42
C PRO A 84 14.16 -11.66 11.13
N HIS A 85 14.65 -10.60 10.48
CA HIS A 85 14.10 -10.13 9.21
C HIS A 85 14.40 -11.09 8.06
N LEU A 86 15.62 -11.62 7.98
CA LEU A 86 16.00 -12.62 6.95
C LEU A 86 15.17 -13.90 7.07
N ARG A 87 14.96 -14.39 8.30
CA ARG A 87 14.13 -15.58 8.56
C ARG A 87 12.69 -15.35 8.13
N THR A 88 12.10 -14.23 8.53
CA THR A 88 10.71 -13.93 8.13
C THR A 88 10.58 -13.78 6.62
N LEU A 89 11.51 -13.10 5.95
CA LEU A 89 11.54 -13.04 4.48
C LEU A 89 11.58 -14.42 3.85
N ARG A 90 12.41 -15.33 4.41
CA ARG A 90 12.52 -16.72 3.90
C ARG A 90 11.23 -17.50 4.09
N GLU A 91 10.61 -17.42 5.27
CA GLU A 91 9.33 -18.09 5.53
C GLU A 91 8.21 -17.53 4.64
N MET A 92 8.10 -16.21 4.53
CA MET A 92 7.11 -15.58 3.65
C MET A 92 7.31 -15.89 2.17
N ALA A 93 8.52 -16.26 1.75
CA ALA A 93 8.77 -16.68 0.38
C ALA A 93 8.18 -18.07 0.05
N ASN A 94 7.73 -18.83 1.05
CA ASN A 94 6.99 -20.09 0.85
C ASN A 94 5.52 -19.82 0.51
N ASP A 95 5.00 -18.63 0.86
CA ASP A 95 3.61 -18.27 0.63
C ASP A 95 3.38 -17.64 -0.76
N LEU A 96 4.44 -17.51 -1.59
CA LEU A 96 4.30 -16.86 -2.90
C LEU A 96 3.36 -17.64 -3.83
N GLU A 97 3.60 -18.93 -4.04
CA GLU A 97 2.74 -19.74 -4.90
C GLU A 97 1.31 -19.90 -4.35
N PRO A 98 1.10 -20.13 -3.04
CA PRO A 98 -0.24 -20.11 -2.45
C PRO A 98 -0.96 -18.76 -2.57
N ALA A 99 -0.24 -17.65 -2.42
CA ALA A 99 -0.82 -16.30 -2.49
C ALA A 99 -1.22 -15.89 -3.92
N PHE A 100 -0.59 -16.48 -4.93
CA PHE A 100 -0.84 -16.16 -6.34
C PHE A 100 -1.29 -17.41 -7.12
N PRO A 101 -2.50 -17.94 -6.84
CA PRO A 101 -2.98 -19.19 -7.43
C PRO A 101 -3.02 -19.18 -8.96
N ASP A 102 -3.24 -18.01 -9.57
CA ASP A 102 -3.28 -17.85 -11.03
C ASP A 102 -1.87 -17.89 -11.66
N LEU A 103 -0.82 -17.71 -10.89
CA LEU A 103 0.59 -17.70 -11.34
C LEU A 103 1.35 -18.96 -10.93
N ARG A 104 0.82 -19.78 -10.03
CA ARG A 104 1.54 -20.94 -9.45
C ARG A 104 1.98 -21.98 -10.49
N ASP A 105 1.30 -22.03 -11.63
CA ASP A 105 1.61 -22.95 -12.73
C ASP A 105 2.45 -22.27 -13.84
N ASP A 106 2.79 -20.98 -13.72
CA ASP A 106 3.75 -20.29 -14.61
C ASP A 106 5.18 -20.59 -14.16
N GLU A 107 5.91 -21.31 -15.01
CA GLU A 107 7.31 -21.71 -14.70
C GLU A 107 8.22 -20.53 -14.36
N ARG A 108 8.03 -19.36 -14.99
CA ARG A 108 8.85 -18.16 -14.73
C ARG A 108 8.57 -17.60 -13.34
N PHE A 109 7.29 -17.66 -12.90
CA PHE A 109 6.91 -17.25 -11.54
C PHE A 109 7.54 -18.19 -10.51
N VAL A 110 7.40 -19.50 -10.70
CA VAL A 110 7.99 -20.53 -9.82
C VAL A 110 9.51 -20.41 -9.76
N GLN A 111 10.18 -20.17 -10.89
CA GLN A 111 11.62 -19.94 -10.93
C GLN A 111 12.02 -18.67 -10.17
N SER A 112 11.26 -17.59 -10.29
CA SER A 112 11.52 -16.33 -9.58
C SER A 112 11.35 -16.50 -8.07
N ALA A 113 10.29 -17.17 -7.63
CA ALA A 113 10.06 -17.49 -6.22
C ALA A 113 11.17 -18.42 -5.67
N SER A 114 11.57 -19.43 -6.42
CA SER A 114 12.67 -20.33 -6.08
C SER A 114 14.00 -19.59 -5.95
N LYS A 115 14.29 -18.65 -6.86
CA LYS A 115 15.49 -17.81 -6.81
C LYS A 115 15.52 -16.93 -5.56
N LEU A 116 14.40 -16.34 -5.18
CA LEU A 116 14.31 -15.56 -3.94
C LEU A 116 14.58 -16.44 -2.73
N ARG A 117 13.97 -17.64 -2.65
CA ARG A 117 14.21 -18.60 -1.57
C ARG A 117 15.69 -18.99 -1.49
N ALA A 118 16.32 -19.31 -2.61
CA ALA A 118 17.75 -19.68 -2.67
C ALA A 118 18.67 -18.53 -2.21
N THR A 119 18.35 -17.28 -2.58
CA THR A 119 19.07 -16.09 -2.11
C THR A 119 18.98 -15.95 -0.59
N LEU A 120 17.79 -16.14 -0.03
CA LEU A 120 17.54 -16.05 1.41
C LEU A 120 18.17 -17.23 2.17
N ASP A 121 18.12 -18.45 1.62
CA ASP A 121 18.77 -19.63 2.20
C ASP A 121 20.29 -19.44 2.25
N THR A 122 20.90 -18.87 1.20
CA THR A 122 22.33 -18.53 1.17
C THR A 122 22.68 -17.51 2.27
N ALA A 123 21.86 -16.47 2.44
CA ALA A 123 22.06 -15.46 3.47
C ALA A 123 21.87 -16.01 4.90
N LEU A 124 20.99 -16.99 5.08
CA LEU A 124 20.77 -17.65 6.38
C LEU A 124 21.86 -18.68 6.70
N ALA A 125 22.38 -19.38 5.68
CA ALA A 125 23.50 -20.32 5.85
C ALA A 125 24.80 -19.58 6.17
N ASN A 126 25.00 -18.38 5.61
CA ASN A 126 26.17 -17.54 5.83
C ASN A 126 25.73 -16.13 6.28
N PRO A 127 25.31 -15.97 7.53
CA PRO A 127 24.78 -14.72 8.02
C PRO A 127 25.78 -13.56 7.89
N PRO A 128 25.33 -12.38 7.45
CA PRO A 128 26.21 -11.22 7.34
C PRO A 128 26.73 -10.80 8.72
N LEU A 129 28.05 -10.57 8.82
CA LEU A 129 28.71 -10.24 10.07
C LEU A 129 28.95 -8.74 10.27
N ASN A 130 28.68 -7.93 9.27
CA ASN A 130 28.90 -6.48 9.26
C ASN A 130 27.97 -5.77 8.28
N CYS A 131 27.97 -4.45 8.30
CA CYS A 131 27.06 -3.66 7.44
C CYS A 131 27.31 -3.86 5.94
N ALA A 132 28.55 -4.07 5.50
CA ALA A 132 28.82 -4.35 4.09
C ALA A 132 28.19 -5.69 3.64
N GLY A 133 28.25 -6.71 4.50
CA GLY A 133 27.56 -7.97 4.25
C GLY A 133 26.04 -7.84 4.24
N VAL A 134 25.45 -7.05 5.16
CA VAL A 134 24.01 -6.78 5.20
C VAL A 134 23.58 -6.02 3.94
N GLU A 135 24.36 -5.05 3.48
CA GLU A 135 24.10 -4.31 2.25
C GLU A 135 24.08 -5.22 1.02
N ALA A 136 25.08 -6.10 0.90
CA ALA A 136 25.15 -7.06 -0.19
C ALA A 136 23.90 -7.97 -0.21
N VAL A 137 23.56 -8.57 0.94
CA VAL A 137 22.36 -9.42 1.07
C VAL A 137 21.08 -8.67 0.76
N ALA A 138 20.88 -7.46 1.29
CA ALA A 138 19.69 -6.65 1.03
C ALA A 138 19.57 -6.28 -0.46
N LYS A 139 20.70 -6.00 -1.13
CA LYS A 139 20.75 -5.73 -2.56
C LYS A 139 20.37 -6.97 -3.38
N ASP A 140 20.88 -8.15 -3.03
CA ASP A 140 20.59 -9.40 -3.75
C ASP A 140 19.12 -9.79 -3.61
N ILE A 141 18.53 -9.66 -2.41
CA ILE A 141 17.09 -9.83 -2.18
C ILE A 141 16.29 -8.83 -3.01
N GLY A 142 16.66 -7.53 -2.97
CA GLY A 142 16.00 -6.49 -3.75
C GLY A 142 16.05 -6.73 -5.26
N ASN A 143 17.17 -7.27 -5.78
CA ASN A 143 17.31 -7.64 -7.18
C ASN A 143 16.39 -8.82 -7.54
N ALA A 144 16.27 -9.83 -6.68
CA ALA A 144 15.35 -10.96 -6.90
C ALA A 144 13.88 -10.47 -6.92
N CYS A 145 13.50 -9.60 -5.97
CA CYS A 145 12.16 -8.96 -5.95
C CYS A 145 11.90 -8.16 -7.23
N LYS A 146 12.86 -7.33 -7.64
CA LYS A 146 12.75 -6.50 -8.84
C LYS A 146 12.59 -7.34 -10.10
N ALA A 147 13.37 -8.42 -10.25
CA ALA A 147 13.31 -9.28 -11.43
C ALA A 147 11.92 -9.91 -11.58
N CYS A 148 11.36 -10.46 -10.48
CA CYS A 148 10.00 -11.00 -10.48
C CYS A 148 8.95 -9.93 -10.83
N HIS A 149 9.03 -8.76 -10.22
CA HIS A 149 8.08 -7.67 -10.47
C HIS A 149 8.16 -7.08 -11.88
N GLN A 150 9.26 -7.24 -12.60
CA GLN A 150 9.35 -6.82 -14.01
C GLN A 150 8.45 -7.67 -14.91
N ASP A 151 8.25 -8.93 -14.56
CA ASP A 151 7.46 -9.88 -15.37
C ASP A 151 5.99 -9.96 -14.92
N PHE A 152 5.72 -9.77 -13.62
CA PHE A 152 4.43 -10.10 -13.00
C PHE A 152 3.72 -8.93 -12.32
N ARG A 153 4.28 -7.74 -12.33
CA ARG A 153 3.61 -6.54 -11.85
C ARG A 153 3.11 -5.72 -13.04
N GLY A 154 1.82 -5.94 -13.38
CA GLY A 154 1.10 -5.09 -14.34
C GLY A 154 0.79 -3.71 -13.77
#